data_55416d7298f07c231798aa21b85b16e1
#
_entry.id   55416d7298f07c231798aa21b85b16e1
#
_cell.length_a   1.000
_cell.length_b   1.000
_cell.length_c   1.000
_cell.angle_alpha   90.00
_cell.angle_beta   90.00
_cell.angle_gamma   90.00
#
_symmetry.space_group_name_H-M   'P 1'
#
loop_
_entity.id
_entity.type
_entity.pdbx_description
1 polymer ?
#
loop_
_entity_poly.entity_id
_entity_poly.type
_entity_poly.pdbx_seq_one_letter_code
_entity_poly.pdbx_strand_id
1 'polypeptide(L)'
;MPNILITSAGRRVSLVRDFKIELQSYCNGKVFTTDMNPHLSAACNISEKYFKVPRVTADNYIEALLQICLDNEIKLIIPTIDTELIVLAKNKNLFLEHGIIILVSDLEFVEKCRDKRLTNKLFDECGINRAKDIDKNDVKFPIFIKPYDGSCSQDIYVIDKKENLTEYLLKNEKLMFLEYLPAKENVEFTVDVYYDKNSQIK
;
A
#
# COMPACT_ATOMS: atom_id res chain seq x y z
N MET A 1 -2.43 2.21 28.34
CA MET A 1 -3.46 1.74 27.39
C MET A 1 -2.93 2.01 25.99
N PRO A 2 -3.03 1.09 25.05
CA PRO A 2 -2.43 1.29 23.73
C PRO A 2 -3.28 2.26 22.90
N ASN A 3 -2.71 3.42 22.56
CA ASN A 3 -3.25 4.29 21.53
C ASN A 3 -2.72 3.83 20.17
N ILE A 4 -3.53 4.00 19.14
CA ILE A 4 -3.13 3.68 17.77
C ILE A 4 -3.20 4.91 16.86
N LEU A 5 -2.33 4.90 15.85
CA LEU A 5 -2.25 5.95 14.85
C LEU A 5 -2.49 5.33 13.46
N ILE A 6 -3.51 5.80 12.77
CA ILE A 6 -3.79 5.44 11.38
C ILE A 6 -3.22 6.55 10.50
N THR A 7 -2.21 6.23 9.69
CA THR A 7 -1.55 7.22 8.82
C THR A 7 -2.22 7.32 7.47
N SER A 8 -2.13 8.49 6.84
CA SER A 8 -2.78 8.79 5.54
C SER A 8 -4.24 8.39 5.50
N ALA A 9 -4.97 8.68 6.59
CA ALA A 9 -6.29 8.14 6.85
C ALA A 9 -7.33 8.43 5.75
N GLY A 10 -7.27 9.61 5.11
CA GLY A 10 -8.06 9.93 3.92
C GLY A 10 -9.56 9.65 4.08
N ARG A 11 -10.08 8.68 3.31
CA ARG A 11 -11.51 8.30 3.29
C ARG A 11 -11.83 7.05 4.12
N ARG A 12 -10.90 6.54 4.93
CA ARG A 12 -11.01 5.24 5.63
C ARG A 12 -11.83 5.35 6.93
N VAL A 13 -13.04 5.88 6.80
CA VAL A 13 -13.96 6.13 7.91
C VAL A 13 -14.33 4.85 8.65
N SER A 14 -14.65 3.76 7.92
CA SER A 14 -14.99 2.46 8.51
C SER A 14 -13.83 1.93 9.35
N LEU A 15 -12.61 1.95 8.82
CA LEU A 15 -11.41 1.49 9.52
C LEU A 15 -11.23 2.22 10.88
N VAL A 16 -11.37 3.55 10.88
CA VAL A 16 -11.26 4.34 12.11
C VAL A 16 -12.38 3.97 13.10
N ARG A 17 -13.62 3.79 12.63
CA ARG A 17 -14.75 3.39 13.49
C ARG A 17 -14.55 2.02 14.11
N ASP A 18 -14.13 1.05 13.33
CA ASP A 18 -13.93 -0.32 13.78
C ASP A 18 -12.84 -0.38 14.85
N PHE A 19 -11.71 0.29 14.65
CA PHE A 19 -10.68 0.39 15.68
C PHE A 19 -11.13 1.15 16.93
N LYS A 20 -11.98 2.18 16.81
CA LYS A 20 -12.54 2.87 17.99
C LYS A 20 -13.43 1.93 18.79
N ILE A 21 -14.31 1.18 18.15
CA ILE A 21 -15.20 0.21 18.81
C ILE A 21 -14.38 -0.85 19.53
N GLU A 22 -13.41 -1.45 18.84
CA GLU A 22 -12.57 -2.50 19.41
C GLU A 22 -11.73 -2.00 20.58
N LEU A 23 -11.07 -0.87 20.47
CA LEU A 23 -10.28 -0.31 21.58
C LEU A 23 -11.13 0.05 22.80
N GLN A 24 -12.33 0.55 22.59
CA GLN A 24 -13.26 0.84 23.71
C GLN A 24 -13.68 -0.43 24.45
N SER A 25 -13.89 -1.54 23.72
CA SER A 25 -14.28 -2.81 24.32
C SER A 25 -13.16 -3.49 25.10
N TYR A 26 -11.91 -3.31 24.70
CA TYR A 26 -10.77 -4.04 25.28
C TYR A 26 -9.95 -3.24 26.29
N CYS A 27 -9.73 -1.95 26.07
CA CYS A 27 -8.69 -1.25 26.84
C CYS A 27 -8.86 0.27 26.99
N ASN A 28 -9.96 0.86 26.56
CA ASN A 28 -10.17 2.33 26.52
C ASN A 28 -9.06 3.11 25.80
N GLY A 29 -8.37 2.47 24.83
CA GLY A 29 -7.40 3.13 23.98
C GLY A 29 -8.06 4.09 23.00
N LYS A 30 -7.26 4.98 22.41
CA LYS A 30 -7.72 6.03 21.49
C LYS A 30 -7.19 5.81 20.07
N VAL A 31 -7.98 6.23 19.08
CA VAL A 31 -7.60 6.21 17.67
C VAL A 31 -7.26 7.62 17.22
N PHE A 32 -6.02 7.81 16.84
CA PHE A 32 -5.49 9.03 16.23
C PHE A 32 -5.30 8.84 14.74
N THR A 33 -5.25 9.92 13.98
CA THR A 33 -5.03 9.88 12.55
C THR A 33 -4.03 10.92 12.10
N THR A 34 -3.32 10.65 11.00
CA THR A 34 -2.54 11.66 10.29
C THR A 34 -2.97 11.74 8.83
N ASP A 35 -2.83 12.92 8.26
CA ASP A 35 -2.98 13.16 6.83
C ASP A 35 -2.17 14.41 6.44
N MET A 36 -1.77 14.53 5.19
CA MET A 36 -1.12 15.74 4.68
C MET A 36 -2.10 16.92 4.67
N ASN A 37 -3.38 16.64 4.43
CA ASN A 37 -4.47 17.62 4.44
C ASN A 37 -5.65 17.12 5.32
N PRO A 38 -5.49 17.07 6.66
CA PRO A 38 -6.46 16.43 7.53
C PRO A 38 -7.87 17.05 7.47
N HIS A 39 -7.98 18.31 7.14
CA HIS A 39 -9.29 18.98 6.97
C HIS A 39 -10.10 18.42 5.78
N LEU A 40 -9.43 17.82 4.79
CA LEU A 40 -10.06 17.16 3.64
C LEU A 40 -10.27 15.67 3.85
N SER A 41 -9.83 15.14 5.00
CA SER A 41 -9.90 13.72 5.34
C SER A 41 -11.14 13.44 6.18
N ALA A 42 -12.11 12.72 5.62
CA ALA A 42 -13.30 12.29 6.35
C ALA A 42 -12.96 11.39 7.56
N ALA A 43 -11.92 10.57 7.44
CA ALA A 43 -11.45 9.71 8.51
C ALA A 43 -10.81 10.50 9.66
N CYS A 44 -10.09 11.57 9.36
CA CYS A 44 -9.53 12.46 10.37
C CYS A 44 -10.62 13.12 11.24
N ASN A 45 -11.74 13.49 10.63
CA ASN A 45 -12.83 14.19 11.35
C ASN A 45 -13.56 13.31 12.36
N ILE A 46 -13.42 11.99 12.31
CA ILE A 46 -14.05 11.06 13.25
C ILE A 46 -13.08 10.41 14.24
N SER A 47 -11.78 10.65 14.08
CA SER A 47 -10.76 10.19 15.02
C SER A 47 -10.80 11.00 16.32
N GLU A 48 -10.14 10.53 17.37
CA GLU A 48 -10.05 11.25 18.65
C GLU A 48 -9.32 12.59 18.49
N LYS A 49 -8.25 12.57 17.71
CA LYS A 49 -7.48 13.73 17.32
C LYS A 49 -6.75 13.41 16.02
N TYR A 50 -6.57 14.40 15.18
CA TYR A 50 -5.79 14.27 13.95
C TYR A 50 -4.60 15.22 13.94
N PHE A 51 -3.59 14.87 13.15
CA PHE A 51 -2.39 15.67 12.98
C PHE A 51 -2.08 15.85 11.49
N LYS A 52 -1.60 17.05 11.15
CA LYS A 52 -1.03 17.29 9.85
C LYS A 52 0.41 16.82 9.84
N VAL A 53 0.78 16.03 8.81
CA VAL A 53 2.16 15.58 8.58
C VAL A 53 2.69 16.10 7.26
N PRO A 54 4.03 16.20 7.09
CA PRO A 54 4.64 16.45 5.79
C PRO A 54 4.29 15.37 4.77
N ARG A 55 4.66 15.57 3.52
CA ARG A 55 4.60 14.49 2.53
C ARG A 55 5.51 13.34 2.95
N VAL A 56 5.12 12.10 2.64
CA VAL A 56 5.91 10.91 2.93
C VAL A 56 7.33 10.93 2.33
N THR A 57 7.52 11.70 1.26
CA THR A 57 8.82 11.92 0.59
C THR A 57 9.65 13.06 1.20
N ALA A 58 9.14 13.75 2.20
CA ALA A 58 9.89 14.83 2.87
C ALA A 58 10.84 14.25 3.92
N ASP A 59 12.04 14.82 4.01
CA ASP A 59 13.11 14.35 4.90
C ASP A 59 12.69 14.32 6.38
N ASN A 60 11.81 15.25 6.79
CA ASN A 60 11.33 15.35 8.16
C ASN A 60 10.04 14.55 8.45
N TYR A 61 9.59 13.69 7.51
CA TYR A 61 8.34 12.93 7.71
C TYR A 61 8.42 11.96 8.88
N ILE A 62 9.50 11.18 8.98
CA ILE A 62 9.69 10.19 10.03
C ILE A 62 9.86 10.85 11.40
N GLU A 63 10.62 11.93 11.48
CA GLU A 63 10.80 12.69 12.72
C GLU A 63 9.47 13.25 13.23
N ALA A 64 8.69 13.90 12.34
CA ALA A 64 7.36 14.42 12.68
C ALA A 64 6.40 13.32 13.14
N LEU A 65 6.42 12.15 12.48
CA LEU A 65 5.57 11.02 12.84
C LEU A 65 5.96 10.44 14.20
N LEU A 66 7.26 10.26 14.45
CA LEU A 66 7.78 9.77 15.73
C LEU A 66 7.40 10.72 16.88
N GLN A 67 7.57 12.03 16.69
CA GLN A 67 7.20 13.01 17.71
C GLN A 67 5.70 12.94 18.04
N ILE A 68 4.82 12.84 17.03
CA ILE A 68 3.39 12.64 17.25
C ILE A 68 3.12 11.39 18.09
N CYS A 69 3.83 10.31 17.80
CA CYS A 69 3.67 9.06 18.52
C CYS A 69 4.09 9.17 19.99
N LEU A 70 5.20 9.81 20.26
CA LEU A 70 5.72 10.01 21.62
C LEU A 70 4.79 10.90 22.45
N ASP A 71 4.37 12.04 21.90
CA ASP A 71 3.51 13.01 22.57
C ASP A 71 2.10 12.46 22.90
N ASN A 72 1.66 11.43 22.18
CA ASN A 72 0.31 10.87 22.31
C ASN A 72 0.30 9.39 22.75
N GLU A 73 1.42 8.89 23.25
CA GLU A 73 1.56 7.52 23.77
C GLU A 73 1.10 6.43 22.78
N ILE A 74 1.35 6.66 21.48
CA ILE A 74 0.99 5.70 20.42
C ILE A 74 1.83 4.43 20.58
N LYS A 75 1.19 3.27 20.44
CA LYS A 75 1.85 1.95 20.51
C LYS A 75 1.77 1.17 19.21
N LEU A 76 0.86 1.55 18.31
CA LEU A 76 0.70 0.89 17.02
C LEU A 76 0.45 1.93 15.93
N ILE A 77 1.19 1.82 14.83
CA ILE A 77 0.97 2.60 13.60
C ILE A 77 0.38 1.67 12.54
N ILE A 78 -0.68 2.12 11.89
CA ILE A 78 -1.37 1.42 10.80
C ILE A 78 -1.28 2.27 9.54
N PRO A 79 -0.36 1.96 8.61
CA PRO A 79 -0.28 2.64 7.32
C PRO A 79 -1.44 2.24 6.41
N THR A 80 -1.92 3.20 5.62
CA THR A 80 -3.08 2.96 4.75
C THR A 80 -2.83 3.24 3.27
N ILE A 81 -1.63 3.64 2.89
CA ILE A 81 -1.25 3.84 1.48
C ILE A 81 0.08 3.15 1.17
N ASP A 82 0.21 2.62 -0.03
CA ASP A 82 1.39 1.88 -0.49
C ASP A 82 2.68 2.72 -0.52
N THR A 83 2.57 4.02 -0.77
CA THR A 83 3.72 4.92 -0.83
C THR A 83 4.42 5.14 0.53
N GLU A 84 3.74 4.88 1.65
CA GLU A 84 4.32 4.95 3.00
C GLU A 84 5.13 3.71 3.37
N LEU A 85 4.81 2.55 2.79
CA LEU A 85 5.27 1.26 3.29
C LEU A 85 6.80 1.13 3.29
N ILE A 86 7.48 1.56 2.22
CA ILE A 86 8.94 1.51 2.14
C ILE A 86 9.60 2.39 3.21
N VAL A 87 9.11 3.63 3.35
CA VAL A 87 9.67 4.59 4.32
C VAL A 87 9.48 4.08 5.74
N LEU A 88 8.30 3.54 6.04
CA LEU A 88 7.99 2.99 7.36
C LEU A 88 8.75 1.69 7.64
N ALA A 89 8.87 0.79 6.66
CA ALA A 89 9.64 -0.44 6.81
C ALA A 89 11.14 -0.16 7.08
N LYS A 90 11.73 0.83 6.40
CA LYS A 90 13.12 1.28 6.64
C LYS A 90 13.35 1.80 8.06
N ASN A 91 12.34 2.39 8.67
CA ASN A 91 12.43 3.01 9.99
C ASN A 91 11.76 2.19 11.10
N LYS A 92 11.34 0.95 10.82
CA LYS A 92 10.61 0.07 11.75
C LYS A 92 11.35 -0.09 13.09
N ASN A 93 12.66 -0.28 13.05
CA ASN A 93 13.49 -0.45 14.26
C ASN A 93 13.55 0.83 15.10
N LEU A 94 13.67 2.00 14.49
CA LEU A 94 13.62 3.27 15.20
C LEU A 94 12.36 3.42 16.06
N PHE A 95 11.19 3.09 15.50
CA PHE A 95 9.94 3.14 16.24
C PHE A 95 9.88 2.04 17.32
N LEU A 96 10.40 0.85 17.04
CA LEU A 96 10.42 -0.27 17.97
C LEU A 96 11.28 0.06 19.21
N GLU A 97 12.40 0.78 19.08
CA GLU A 97 13.22 1.25 20.20
C GLU A 97 12.43 2.14 21.18
N HIS A 98 11.38 2.81 20.70
CA HIS A 98 10.45 3.59 21.51
C HIS A 98 9.19 2.80 21.95
N GLY A 99 9.17 1.48 21.71
CA GLY A 99 8.03 0.62 22.04
C GLY A 99 6.81 0.86 21.17
N ILE A 100 7.01 1.33 19.92
CA ILE A 100 5.97 1.59 18.92
C ILE A 100 6.09 0.55 17.81
N ILE A 101 5.02 -0.18 17.57
CA ILE A 101 4.94 -1.17 16.49
C ILE A 101 4.39 -0.50 15.24
N ILE A 102 5.05 -0.70 14.09
CA ILE A 102 4.50 -0.33 12.79
C ILE A 102 3.96 -1.61 12.13
N LEU A 103 2.69 -1.60 11.76
CA LEU A 103 2.05 -2.72 11.05
C LEU A 103 2.46 -2.70 9.57
N VAL A 104 3.68 -3.14 9.33
CA VAL A 104 4.27 -3.23 7.99
C VAL A 104 5.14 -4.49 7.93
N SER A 105 5.16 -5.13 6.75
CA SER A 105 6.06 -6.25 6.47
C SER A 105 7.52 -5.81 6.46
N ASP A 106 8.44 -6.77 6.38
CA ASP A 106 9.86 -6.46 6.29
C ASP A 106 10.18 -5.75 4.97
N LEU A 107 11.22 -4.92 4.99
CA LEU A 107 11.57 -4.04 3.87
C LEU A 107 11.75 -4.81 2.55
N GLU A 108 12.46 -5.93 2.58
CA GLU A 108 12.70 -6.75 1.39
C GLU A 108 11.37 -7.22 0.74
N PHE A 109 10.41 -7.64 1.56
CA PHE A 109 9.09 -8.06 1.06
C PHE A 109 8.28 -6.88 0.52
N VAL A 110 8.31 -5.74 1.20
CA VAL A 110 7.65 -4.51 0.74
C VAL A 110 8.22 -4.05 -0.62
N GLU A 111 9.55 -4.09 -0.79
CA GLU A 111 10.21 -3.73 -2.05
C GLU A 111 9.82 -4.70 -3.18
N LYS A 112 9.77 -6.02 -2.91
CA LYS A 112 9.28 -7.03 -3.86
C LYS A 112 7.83 -6.78 -4.28
N CYS A 113 6.96 -6.42 -3.36
CA CYS A 113 5.55 -6.13 -3.65
C CYS A 113 5.35 -4.78 -4.36
N ARG A 114 6.25 -3.82 -4.17
CA ARG A 114 6.15 -2.49 -4.81
C ARG A 114 6.52 -2.49 -6.28
N ASP A 115 7.49 -3.33 -6.68
CA ASP A 115 7.87 -3.53 -8.08
C ASP A 115 7.19 -4.79 -8.63
N LYS A 116 6.25 -4.60 -9.54
CA LYS A 116 5.48 -5.71 -10.14
C LYS A 116 6.32 -6.72 -10.88
N ARG A 117 7.52 -6.35 -11.33
CA ARG A 117 8.49 -7.28 -11.96
C ARG A 117 9.07 -8.24 -10.91
N LEU A 118 9.34 -7.70 -9.70
CA LEU A 118 9.80 -8.52 -8.58
C LEU A 118 8.66 -9.38 -8.01
N THR A 119 7.44 -8.83 -7.96
CA THR A 119 6.23 -9.61 -7.61
C THR A 119 6.02 -10.78 -8.58
N ASN A 120 6.19 -10.55 -9.89
CA ASN A 120 6.08 -11.60 -10.90
C ASN A 120 7.13 -12.71 -10.68
N LYS A 121 8.38 -12.35 -10.38
CA LYS A 121 9.43 -13.33 -10.04
C LYS A 121 9.07 -14.15 -8.80
N LEU A 122 8.58 -13.48 -7.74
CA LEU A 122 8.13 -14.15 -6.53
C LEU A 122 7.01 -15.16 -6.82
N PHE A 123 6.05 -14.80 -7.68
CA PHE A 123 4.98 -15.71 -8.08
C PHE A 123 5.51 -16.92 -8.86
N ASP A 124 6.46 -16.72 -9.77
CA ASP A 124 7.10 -17.80 -10.51
C ASP A 124 7.87 -18.74 -9.56
N GLU A 125 8.62 -18.19 -8.59
CA GLU A 125 9.35 -18.98 -7.56
C GLU A 125 8.39 -19.78 -6.66
N CYS A 126 7.19 -19.25 -6.39
CA CYS A 126 6.16 -19.94 -5.59
C CYS A 126 5.26 -20.86 -6.41
N GLY A 127 5.45 -20.96 -7.73
CA GLY A 127 4.58 -21.76 -8.61
C GLY A 127 3.17 -21.19 -8.77
N ILE A 128 2.98 -19.88 -8.55
CA ILE A 128 1.69 -19.20 -8.68
C ILE A 128 1.52 -18.72 -10.12
N ASN A 129 0.41 -19.08 -10.74
CA ASN A 129 0.08 -18.61 -12.08
C ASN A 129 -0.17 -17.09 -12.08
N ARG A 130 0.34 -16.41 -13.10
CA ARG A 130 0.19 -14.98 -13.31
C ARG A 130 0.01 -14.65 -14.79
N ALA A 131 -0.40 -13.43 -15.09
CA ALA A 131 -0.37 -12.91 -16.45
C ALA A 131 1.06 -12.97 -17.02
N LYS A 132 1.22 -13.55 -18.20
CA LYS A 132 2.52 -13.78 -18.84
C LYS A 132 3.10 -12.47 -19.36
N ASP A 133 4.42 -12.35 -19.25
CA ASP A 133 5.14 -11.25 -19.88
C ASP A 133 5.15 -11.46 -21.40
N ILE A 134 4.95 -10.40 -22.16
CA ILE A 134 4.94 -10.37 -23.63
C ILE A 134 6.22 -9.68 -24.11
N ASP A 135 6.94 -10.32 -25.04
CA ASP A 135 8.08 -9.69 -25.71
C ASP A 135 7.58 -8.54 -26.60
N LYS A 136 8.15 -7.34 -26.40
CA LYS A 136 7.84 -6.14 -27.19
C LYS A 136 8.08 -6.31 -28.69
N ASN A 137 8.94 -7.27 -29.08
CA ASN A 137 9.28 -7.56 -30.47
C ASN A 137 8.36 -8.62 -31.10
N ASP A 138 7.61 -9.41 -30.31
CA ASP A 138 6.68 -10.45 -30.79
C ASP A 138 5.32 -10.31 -30.10
N VAL A 139 4.67 -9.18 -30.34
CA VAL A 139 3.38 -8.84 -29.69
C VAL A 139 2.22 -9.54 -30.39
N LYS A 140 1.45 -10.32 -29.64
CA LYS A 140 0.16 -10.89 -30.05
C LYS A 140 -0.98 -10.17 -29.33
N PHE A 141 -1.86 -9.55 -30.10
CA PHE A 141 -2.97 -8.75 -29.58
C PHE A 141 -4.19 -9.62 -29.21
N PRO A 142 -5.00 -9.21 -28.21
CA PRO A 142 -4.85 -8.03 -27.37
C PRO A 142 -3.77 -8.19 -26.29
N ILE A 143 -3.18 -7.06 -25.83
CA ILE A 143 -2.22 -7.01 -24.73
C ILE A 143 -2.65 -6.02 -23.67
N PHE A 144 -2.15 -6.22 -22.45
CA PHE A 144 -2.30 -5.30 -21.32
C PHE A 144 -0.97 -4.67 -20.96
N ILE A 145 -0.95 -3.34 -20.87
CA ILE A 145 0.26 -2.57 -20.55
C ILE A 145 0.03 -1.78 -19.27
N LYS A 146 0.98 -1.82 -18.34
CA LYS A 146 0.96 -1.05 -17.10
C LYS A 146 2.36 -0.72 -16.60
N PRO A 147 2.55 0.36 -15.80
CA PRO A 147 3.81 0.61 -15.12
C PRO A 147 4.13 -0.46 -14.09
N TYR A 148 5.42 -0.81 -13.96
CA TYR A 148 5.85 -1.77 -12.94
C TYR A 148 5.71 -1.23 -11.50
N ASP A 149 5.77 0.10 -11.32
CA ASP A 149 5.70 0.81 -10.05
C ASP A 149 4.41 1.65 -9.89
N GLY A 150 3.45 1.49 -10.82
CA GLY A 150 2.19 2.24 -10.83
C GLY A 150 1.23 1.84 -9.70
N SER A 151 0.37 2.77 -9.31
CA SER A 151 -0.74 2.59 -8.38
C SER A 151 -2.01 3.28 -8.89
N CYS A 152 -3.16 3.00 -8.25
CA CYS A 152 -4.45 3.61 -8.58
C CYS A 152 -4.89 3.46 -10.05
N SER A 153 -4.47 2.39 -10.73
CA SER A 153 -4.78 2.11 -12.14
C SER A 153 -4.41 3.24 -13.11
N GLN A 154 -3.36 4.01 -12.79
CA GLN A 154 -2.86 5.05 -13.69
C GLN A 154 -1.95 4.44 -14.75
N ASP A 155 -1.96 5.04 -15.94
CA ASP A 155 -1.13 4.66 -17.09
C ASP A 155 -1.26 3.19 -17.49
N ILE A 156 -2.48 2.64 -17.42
CA ILE A 156 -2.81 1.30 -17.91
C ILE A 156 -3.46 1.39 -19.29
N TYR A 157 -3.13 0.44 -20.17
CA TYR A 157 -3.63 0.41 -21.53
C TYR A 157 -4.01 -1.02 -21.91
N VAL A 158 -5.14 -1.17 -22.61
CA VAL A 158 -5.49 -2.38 -23.36
C VAL A 158 -5.32 -2.05 -24.84
N ILE A 159 -4.46 -2.78 -25.51
CA ILE A 159 -4.13 -2.55 -26.92
C ILE A 159 -4.66 -3.75 -27.73
N ASP A 160 -5.66 -3.51 -28.55
CA ASP A 160 -6.33 -4.54 -29.35
C ASP A 160 -5.69 -4.77 -30.71
N LYS A 161 -4.96 -3.76 -31.24
CA LYS A 161 -4.42 -3.76 -32.61
C LYS A 161 -3.07 -3.06 -32.65
N LYS A 162 -2.24 -3.48 -33.62
CA LYS A 162 -0.88 -2.97 -33.82
C LYS A 162 -0.85 -1.44 -34.02
N GLU A 163 -1.84 -0.89 -34.71
CA GLU A 163 -1.94 0.55 -34.99
C GLU A 163 -2.05 1.42 -33.74
N ASN A 164 -2.57 0.84 -32.64
CA ASN A 164 -2.72 1.52 -31.36
C ASN A 164 -1.46 1.41 -30.47
N LEU A 165 -0.50 0.58 -30.85
CA LEU A 165 0.77 0.43 -30.14
C LEU A 165 1.75 1.51 -30.58
N THR A 166 1.77 2.63 -29.86
CA THR A 166 2.59 3.78 -30.19
C THR A 166 4.07 3.57 -29.86
N GLU A 167 4.93 4.33 -30.53
CA GLU A 167 6.38 4.34 -30.24
C GLU A 167 6.68 4.76 -28.79
N TYR A 168 5.87 5.66 -28.22
CA TYR A 168 5.95 6.05 -26.81
C TYR A 168 5.79 4.85 -25.86
N LEU A 169 4.79 4.00 -26.09
CA LEU A 169 4.55 2.81 -25.27
C LEU A 169 5.71 1.80 -25.41
N LEU A 170 6.22 1.61 -26.61
CA LEU A 170 7.34 0.69 -26.87
C LEU A 170 8.64 1.14 -26.20
N LYS A 171 8.94 2.43 -26.24
CA LYS A 171 10.18 3.00 -25.70
C LYS A 171 10.16 3.26 -24.19
N ASN A 172 8.97 3.27 -23.57
CA ASN A 172 8.87 3.53 -22.16
C ASN A 172 9.30 2.29 -21.35
N GLU A 173 10.47 2.37 -20.73
CA GLU A 173 11.05 1.28 -19.93
C GLU A 173 10.30 0.99 -18.63
N LYS A 174 9.47 1.93 -18.17
CA LYS A 174 8.62 1.70 -16.99
C LYS A 174 7.43 0.79 -17.27
N LEU A 175 7.09 0.56 -18.53
CA LEU A 175 5.92 -0.22 -18.89
C LEU A 175 6.24 -1.70 -19.05
N MET A 176 5.43 -2.52 -18.39
CA MET A 176 5.35 -3.96 -18.55
C MET A 176 4.30 -4.29 -19.61
N PHE A 177 4.63 -5.24 -20.47
CA PHE A 177 3.72 -5.79 -21.48
C PHE A 177 3.29 -7.17 -21.02
N LEU A 178 2.00 -7.37 -20.88
CA LEU A 178 1.42 -8.58 -20.31
C LEU A 178 0.31 -9.13 -21.18
N GLU A 179 0.04 -10.42 -21.05
CA GLU A 179 -1.16 -11.00 -21.64
C GLU A 179 -2.40 -10.30 -21.07
N TYR A 180 -3.40 -10.10 -21.92
CA TYR A 180 -4.68 -9.55 -21.52
C TYR A 180 -5.61 -10.65 -21.05
N LEU A 181 -6.14 -10.50 -19.83
CA LEU A 181 -7.14 -11.39 -19.25
C LEU A 181 -8.51 -10.69 -19.30
N PRO A 182 -9.36 -10.99 -20.29
CA PRO A 182 -10.61 -10.28 -20.47
C PRO A 182 -11.62 -10.56 -19.34
N ALA A 183 -12.27 -9.52 -18.82
CA ALA A 183 -13.25 -9.65 -17.73
C ALA A 183 -14.47 -10.53 -18.07
N LYS A 184 -14.76 -10.74 -19.37
CA LYS A 184 -15.84 -11.64 -19.81
C LYS A 184 -15.53 -13.11 -19.57
N GLU A 185 -14.25 -13.47 -19.52
CA GLU A 185 -13.77 -14.85 -19.40
C GLU A 185 -13.18 -15.13 -18.01
N ASN A 186 -12.98 -14.10 -17.20
CA ASN A 186 -12.34 -14.16 -15.91
C ASN A 186 -13.18 -13.44 -14.85
N VAL A 187 -13.13 -13.96 -13.62
CA VAL A 187 -13.73 -13.31 -12.45
C VAL A 187 -12.59 -12.73 -11.60
N GLU A 188 -12.69 -11.44 -11.28
CA GLU A 188 -11.73 -10.76 -10.40
C GLU A 188 -12.21 -10.84 -8.95
N PHE A 189 -11.28 -11.19 -8.06
CA PHE A 189 -11.49 -11.19 -6.61
C PHE A 189 -10.45 -10.30 -5.94
N THR A 190 -10.89 -9.53 -4.96
CA THR A 190 -10.00 -8.92 -3.97
C THR A 190 -10.00 -9.81 -2.73
N VAL A 191 -8.82 -10.22 -2.29
CA VAL A 191 -8.66 -11.08 -1.11
C VAL A 191 -7.79 -10.37 -0.10
N ASP A 192 -8.36 -10.05 1.05
CA ASP A 192 -7.64 -9.51 2.19
C ASP A 192 -7.26 -10.65 3.13
N VAL A 193 -5.98 -10.74 3.50
CA VAL A 193 -5.47 -11.83 4.35
C VAL A 193 -4.71 -11.23 5.52
N TYR A 194 -5.05 -11.67 6.72
CA TYR A 194 -4.33 -11.31 7.94
C TYR A 194 -3.59 -12.51 8.52
N TYR A 195 -2.30 -12.34 8.77
CA TYR A 195 -1.47 -13.29 9.50
C TYR A 195 -1.14 -12.72 10.87
N ASP A 196 -1.33 -13.53 11.91
CA ASP A 196 -0.90 -13.18 13.26
C ASP A 196 0.63 -13.29 13.44
N LYS A 197 1.13 -12.92 14.64
CA LYS A 197 2.56 -13.01 14.98
C LYS A 197 3.16 -14.41 14.90
N ASN A 198 2.33 -15.46 14.82
CA ASN A 198 2.75 -16.86 14.70
C ASN A 198 2.61 -17.34 13.25
N SER A 199 2.44 -16.45 12.29
CA SER A 199 2.22 -16.74 10.87
C SER A 199 0.99 -17.63 10.61
N GLN A 200 -0.04 -17.49 11.45
CA GLN A 200 -1.31 -18.19 11.28
C GLN A 200 -2.33 -17.26 10.63
N ILE A 201 -3.00 -17.73 9.60
CA ILE A 201 -4.12 -17.04 8.96
C ILE A 201 -5.28 -16.92 9.95
N LYS A 202 -5.91 -15.73 9.98
CA LYS A 202 -7.07 -15.43 10.82
C LYS A 202 -8.26 -14.96 9.98
#